data_9eee5f5a358c1eea3a1195cf5dedecd8
#
_entry.id   9eee5f5a358c1eea3a1195cf5dedecd8
#
_cell.length_a   1.000
_cell.length_b   1.000
_cell.length_c   1.000
_cell.angle_alpha   90.00
_cell.angle_beta   90.00
_cell.angle_gamma   90.00
#
_symmetry.space_group_name_H-M   'P 1'
#
loop_
_entity.id
_entity.type
_entity.pdbx_description
1 polymer ?
#
loop_
_entity_poly.entity_id
_entity_poly.type
_entity_poly.pdbx_seq_one_letter_code
_entity_poly.pdbx_strand_id
1 'polypeptide(L)'
;MKLKHLFYAAAVSTLAAACSEADELNSSIRSEKRLDAIHSGTDRFATRVNLNSEWESGDAIGVYMLDAGTGNIRNSAMNIQYNADVAETSTETNFVAAADGIGIYDQPCDFVAYYPYSSGEEGKVDAGAGVYKIDLADQSAGIAGHDLMWAKVENKASDELLSSGLSMTFHHQLALLYVNIGNEDVKVENVKVNGLNTTAHFDLLKGELSVDDAPKAVTLHKLSDKSFVGVMLPVANIAKVMSVTIEAGGKIFQYMVPATSKISKFEAGYEYIFNINLKNSSGDLISGGNGSTEGWKPGENEGGDATETNPEIPSGYETIPVNGDTELTTVLDGASGKIALLFASGNSYNFSTNLVIPSAVTELMLLGDGKQQVVLSMKSIINTGLQKLSLNNLKITGESNATLLSNAAEDNLDNQFAS
;
A
#
# COMPACT_ATOMS: atom_id res chain seq x y z
N MET A 1 -13.40 -38.67 83.02
CA MET A 1 -12.96 -40.00 83.47
C MET A 1 -12.35 -40.70 82.23
N LYS A 2 -11.08 -41.06 82.29
CA LYS A 2 -10.29 -42.01 81.43
C LYS A 2 -10.30 -41.76 79.90
N LEU A 3 -9.25 -41.13 79.30
CA LEU A 3 -7.95 -41.62 78.89
C LEU A 3 -7.95 -42.97 78.18
N LYS A 4 -7.74 -43.02 76.88
CA LYS A 4 -6.91 -44.07 76.22
C LYS A 4 -6.30 -43.61 74.93
N HIS A 5 -4.99 -43.63 74.93
CA HIS A 5 -4.11 -43.45 73.77
C HIS A 5 -4.29 -44.58 72.77
N LEU A 6 -4.21 -44.31 71.49
CA LEU A 6 -3.87 -45.33 70.50
C LEU A 6 -2.95 -44.73 69.45
N PHE A 7 -1.72 -45.21 69.44
CA PHE A 7 -0.72 -44.91 68.43
C PHE A 7 -1.11 -45.67 67.16
N TYR A 8 -1.09 -45.00 66.02
CA TYR A 8 -1.02 -45.62 64.72
C TYR A 8 0.23 -45.16 64.00
N ALA A 9 1.06 -46.16 63.65
CA ALA A 9 2.29 -46.03 62.90
C ALA A 9 1.98 -45.61 61.46
N ALA A 10 2.61 -44.51 61.00
CA ALA A 10 2.57 -44.10 59.62
C ALA A 10 3.54 -44.95 58.82
N ALA A 11 3.02 -45.78 57.92
CA ALA A 11 3.83 -46.40 56.88
C ALA A 11 4.13 -45.35 55.80
N VAL A 12 5.41 -44.96 55.68
CA VAL A 12 5.91 -44.16 54.61
C VAL A 12 6.01 -45.06 53.36
N SER A 13 5.04 -44.97 52.47
CA SER A 13 5.18 -45.50 51.11
C SER A 13 5.83 -44.44 50.26
N THR A 14 7.11 -44.63 49.95
CA THR A 14 7.80 -43.90 48.90
C THR A 14 7.22 -44.30 47.55
N LEU A 15 6.31 -43.49 47.03
CA LEU A 15 6.02 -43.49 45.62
C LEU A 15 7.23 -42.84 44.91
N ALA A 16 8.00 -43.64 44.24
CA ALA A 16 8.92 -43.20 43.22
C ALA A 16 8.04 -42.64 42.08
N ALA A 17 7.82 -41.33 42.06
CA ALA A 17 7.38 -40.64 40.86
C ALA A 17 8.52 -40.74 39.84
N ALA A 18 8.36 -41.61 38.86
CA ALA A 18 9.12 -41.53 37.64
C ALA A 18 8.68 -40.22 36.98
N CYS A 19 9.44 -39.13 37.18
CA CYS A 19 9.42 -38.01 36.29
C CYS A 19 9.83 -38.55 34.92
N SER A 20 8.89 -38.65 34.00
CA SER A 20 9.23 -38.62 32.60
C SER A 20 9.96 -37.29 32.39
N GLU A 21 11.25 -37.38 32.10
CA GLU A 21 11.95 -36.28 31.46
C GLU A 21 11.23 -36.04 30.13
N ALA A 22 10.20 -35.18 30.17
CA ALA A 22 9.91 -34.39 29.00
C ALA A 22 11.19 -33.59 28.78
N ASP A 23 11.86 -33.84 27.68
CA ASP A 23 12.90 -32.96 27.15
C ASP A 23 12.30 -31.54 27.04
N GLU A 24 12.35 -30.80 28.14
CA GLU A 24 12.47 -29.38 28.04
C GLU A 24 13.83 -29.16 27.37
N LEU A 25 13.80 -28.94 26.07
CA LEU A 25 14.83 -28.26 25.35
C LEU A 25 14.94 -26.86 26.00
N ASN A 26 15.58 -26.88 27.17
CA ASN A 26 15.95 -25.68 27.88
C ASN A 26 17.06 -25.03 27.03
N SER A 27 16.66 -24.23 26.07
CA SER A 27 17.56 -23.35 25.33
C SER A 27 18.15 -22.40 26.37
N SER A 28 19.25 -22.80 27.00
CA SER A 28 19.93 -21.99 27.97
C SER A 28 20.35 -20.68 27.31
N ILE A 29 19.83 -19.57 27.83
CA ILE A 29 20.36 -18.26 27.49
C ILE A 29 21.85 -18.28 27.86
N ARG A 30 22.75 -18.08 26.90
CA ARG A 30 24.16 -17.89 27.20
C ARG A 30 24.30 -16.60 27.99
N SER A 31 24.25 -16.73 29.32
CA SER A 31 24.52 -15.71 30.32
C SER A 31 24.34 -14.25 29.85
N GLU A 32 23.15 -13.72 30.03
CA GLU A 32 22.82 -12.27 29.99
C GLU A 32 23.24 -11.46 28.76
N LYS A 33 23.79 -12.09 27.71
CA LYS A 33 24.17 -11.38 26.50
C LYS A 33 22.95 -11.20 25.59
N ARG A 34 22.74 -9.95 25.20
CA ARG A 34 21.64 -9.54 24.33
C ARG A 34 22.19 -8.95 23.04
N LEU A 35 21.39 -9.01 22.00
CA LEU A 35 21.63 -8.31 20.75
C LEU A 35 21.17 -6.87 20.94
N ASP A 36 22.07 -6.03 21.45
CA ASP A 36 21.76 -4.63 21.79
C ASP A 36 21.75 -3.73 20.56
N ALA A 37 22.44 -4.13 19.51
CA ALA A 37 22.48 -3.40 18.24
C ALA A 37 22.50 -4.34 17.03
N ILE A 38 21.90 -3.88 15.94
CA ILE A 38 21.86 -4.55 14.63
C ILE A 38 22.45 -3.57 13.61
N HIS A 39 23.48 -4.02 12.88
CA HIS A 39 24.02 -3.25 11.78
C HIS A 39 23.15 -3.42 10.53
N SER A 40 22.71 -2.32 9.93
CA SER A 40 22.05 -2.37 8.65
C SER A 40 23.03 -1.99 7.55
N GLY A 41 23.29 -2.93 6.64
CA GLY A 41 23.82 -2.64 5.34
C GLY A 41 22.65 -2.51 4.37
N THR A 42 22.74 -1.60 3.42
CA THR A 42 21.77 -1.50 2.34
C THR A 42 22.39 -2.00 1.07
N ASP A 43 21.62 -2.72 0.27
CA ASP A 43 22.01 -3.01 -1.09
C ASP A 43 22.25 -1.66 -1.80
N ARG A 44 23.40 -1.47 -2.45
CA ARG A 44 23.89 -0.18 -3.00
C ARG A 44 22.93 0.51 -3.98
N PHE A 45 21.74 -0.03 -4.18
CA PHE A 45 20.77 0.43 -5.17
C PHE A 45 19.44 0.87 -4.59
N ALA A 46 19.20 0.75 -3.29
CA ALA A 46 17.87 1.02 -2.80
C ALA A 46 17.79 1.23 -1.29
N THR A 47 17.96 2.43 -0.84
CA THR A 47 17.30 2.85 0.40
C THR A 47 16.88 4.30 0.24
N ARG A 48 15.59 4.54 0.38
CA ARG A 48 15.08 5.89 0.61
C ARG A 48 14.09 5.82 1.74
N VAL A 49 14.56 5.91 2.93
CA VAL A 49 13.74 6.31 4.06
C VAL A 49 13.39 7.79 3.90
N ASN A 50 14.33 8.58 3.47
CA ASN A 50 14.07 9.84 2.78
C ASN A 50 14.27 9.64 1.26
N LEU A 51 13.87 10.61 0.45
CA LEU A 51 14.08 10.59 -1.01
C LEU A 51 15.56 10.45 -1.43
N ASN A 52 16.51 10.38 -0.47
CA ASN A 52 17.95 10.29 -0.67
C ASN A 52 18.55 8.90 -0.35
N SER A 53 17.73 7.90 0.00
CA SER A 53 18.20 6.54 0.35
C SER A 53 19.01 6.44 1.65
N GLU A 54 18.69 7.26 2.64
CA GLU A 54 19.44 7.37 3.88
C GLU A 54 18.54 7.16 5.09
N TRP A 55 19.07 6.48 6.11
CA TRP A 55 18.45 6.38 7.42
C TRP A 55 18.50 7.72 8.13
N GLU A 56 17.43 8.06 8.85
CA GLU A 56 17.30 9.29 9.60
C GLU A 56 17.11 9.03 11.10
N SER A 57 17.38 10.05 11.90
CA SER A 57 17.05 10.00 13.32
C SER A 57 15.54 9.87 13.52
N GLY A 58 15.13 8.87 14.28
CA GLY A 58 13.73 8.55 14.51
C GLY A 58 13.24 7.34 13.71
N ASP A 59 14.00 6.88 12.73
CA ASP A 59 13.69 5.62 12.07
C ASP A 59 13.77 4.44 13.02
N ALA A 60 12.86 3.49 12.85
CA ALA A 60 12.84 2.30 13.67
C ALA A 60 12.45 1.06 12.85
N ILE A 61 13.02 -0.08 13.23
CA ILE A 61 12.72 -1.38 12.65
C ILE A 61 12.06 -2.29 13.68
N GLY A 62 11.20 -3.21 13.22
CA GLY A 62 10.67 -4.30 14.02
C GLY A 62 11.40 -5.60 13.72
N VAL A 63 11.86 -6.30 14.74
CA VAL A 63 12.70 -7.49 14.59
C VAL A 63 12.05 -8.71 15.23
N TYR A 64 12.13 -9.84 14.53
CA TYR A 64 11.72 -11.16 14.99
C TYR A 64 12.92 -12.08 15.03
N MET A 65 12.96 -12.96 16.04
CA MET A 65 13.87 -14.10 16.07
C MET A 65 13.09 -15.39 15.92
N LEU A 66 13.52 -16.24 14.99
CA LEU A 66 12.85 -17.48 14.64
C LEU A 66 13.74 -18.68 14.92
N ASP A 67 13.13 -19.82 15.16
CA ASP A 67 13.83 -21.11 15.17
C ASP A 67 14.34 -21.42 13.76
N ALA A 68 15.63 -21.66 13.63
CA ALA A 68 16.29 -21.82 12.34
C ALA A 68 15.55 -22.86 11.45
N GLY A 69 15.18 -22.41 10.25
CA GLY A 69 14.54 -23.23 9.22
C GLY A 69 13.08 -23.62 9.50
N THR A 70 12.43 -23.13 10.57
CA THR A 70 11.04 -23.50 10.89
C THR A 70 10.02 -22.38 10.69
N GLY A 71 10.46 -21.13 10.78
CA GLY A 71 9.59 -19.96 10.76
C GLY A 71 8.83 -19.70 12.07
N ASN A 72 9.02 -20.50 13.11
CA ASN A 72 8.40 -20.32 14.43
C ASN A 72 9.11 -19.21 15.22
N ILE A 73 8.35 -18.32 15.84
CA ILE A 73 8.91 -17.27 16.70
C ILE A 73 9.53 -17.91 17.95
N ARG A 74 10.80 -17.61 18.18
CA ARG A 74 11.55 -18.14 19.33
C ARG A 74 11.39 -17.21 20.54
N ASN A 75 11.07 -17.80 21.70
CA ASN A 75 11.07 -17.15 23.01
C ASN A 75 10.34 -15.80 23.07
N SER A 76 9.23 -15.69 22.36
CA SER A 76 8.43 -14.47 22.27
C SER A 76 9.20 -13.25 21.75
N ALA A 77 10.34 -13.45 21.05
CA ALA A 77 11.07 -12.37 20.39
C ALA A 77 10.35 -11.96 19.09
N MET A 78 9.25 -11.24 19.24
CA MET A 78 8.38 -10.78 18.16
C MET A 78 8.25 -9.26 18.20
N ASN A 79 8.42 -8.63 17.05
CA ASN A 79 8.25 -7.21 16.85
C ASN A 79 9.04 -6.35 17.85
N ILE A 80 10.28 -6.76 18.16
CA ILE A 80 11.15 -6.00 19.06
C ILE A 80 11.65 -4.77 18.33
N GLN A 81 11.41 -3.59 18.90
CA GLN A 81 11.80 -2.31 18.31
C GLN A 81 13.29 -2.03 18.49
N TYR A 82 13.92 -1.62 17.37
CA TYR A 82 15.27 -1.06 17.34
C TYR A 82 15.23 0.28 16.62
N ASN A 83 15.89 1.29 17.17
CA ASN A 83 15.92 2.66 16.65
C ASN A 83 17.25 2.94 15.95
N ALA A 84 17.21 3.68 14.84
CA ALA A 84 18.41 4.11 14.14
C ALA A 84 19.29 5.01 15.03
N ASP A 85 20.57 4.66 15.14
CA ASP A 85 21.59 5.44 15.84
C ASP A 85 22.40 6.26 14.82
N VAL A 86 21.77 7.32 14.33
CA VAL A 86 22.35 8.24 13.35
C VAL A 86 22.33 9.66 13.88
N ALA A 87 23.46 10.36 13.77
CA ALA A 87 23.58 11.79 14.06
C ALA A 87 23.24 12.64 12.83
N GLU A 88 23.54 12.13 11.65
CA GLU A 88 23.23 12.69 10.32
C GLU A 88 22.69 11.56 9.45
N THR A 89 22.05 11.88 8.32
CA THR A 89 21.55 10.87 7.39
C THR A 89 22.67 9.95 6.88
N SER A 90 22.40 8.64 6.79
CA SER A 90 23.38 7.64 6.37
C SER A 90 22.75 6.45 5.67
N THR A 91 23.44 5.92 4.66
CA THR A 91 23.04 4.67 3.97
C THR A 91 23.28 3.42 4.83
N GLU A 92 24.10 3.54 5.87
CA GLU A 92 24.40 2.46 6.82
C GLU A 92 24.23 2.98 8.24
N THR A 93 23.62 2.21 9.14
CA THR A 93 23.47 2.59 10.54
C THR A 93 23.48 1.37 11.45
N ASN A 94 23.67 1.62 12.75
CA ASN A 94 23.33 0.67 13.78
C ASN A 94 21.92 0.98 14.28
N PHE A 95 21.10 -0.04 14.42
CA PHE A 95 19.82 0.04 15.09
C PHE A 95 19.98 -0.45 16.50
N VAL A 96 19.74 0.40 17.49
CA VAL A 96 19.89 0.10 18.92
C VAL A 96 18.54 -0.27 19.51
N ALA A 97 18.50 -1.29 20.35
CA ALA A 97 17.27 -1.73 20.99
C ALA A 97 16.61 -0.59 21.79
N ALA A 98 15.31 -0.37 21.56
CA ALA A 98 14.54 0.67 22.27
C ALA A 98 14.33 0.33 23.75
N ALA A 99 14.39 -0.95 24.10
CA ALA A 99 14.31 -1.50 25.44
C ALA A 99 15.30 -2.67 25.56
N ASP A 100 14.94 -3.75 26.25
CA ASP A 100 15.74 -4.97 26.28
C ASP A 100 15.89 -5.56 24.87
N GLY A 101 17.12 -5.73 24.40
CA GLY A 101 17.42 -6.38 23.12
C GLY A 101 17.09 -7.88 23.12
N ILE A 102 17.13 -8.52 21.97
CA ILE A 102 16.85 -9.96 21.80
C ILE A 102 17.96 -10.79 22.49
N GLY A 103 17.57 -11.77 23.31
CA GLY A 103 18.52 -12.70 23.95
C GLY A 103 19.25 -13.57 22.94
N ILE A 104 20.55 -13.85 23.19
CA ILE A 104 21.36 -14.74 22.35
C ILE A 104 21.31 -16.16 22.94
N TYR A 105 20.99 -17.14 22.13
CA TYR A 105 20.79 -18.55 22.53
C TYR A 105 21.82 -19.45 21.88
N ASP A 106 22.07 -20.61 22.49
CA ASP A 106 23.08 -21.59 22.01
C ASP A 106 22.69 -22.21 20.65
N GLN A 107 21.40 -22.33 20.38
CA GLN A 107 20.91 -22.88 19.10
C GLN A 107 20.89 -21.81 18.02
N PRO A 108 21.22 -22.15 16.77
CA PRO A 108 21.10 -21.20 15.66
C PRO A 108 19.69 -20.64 15.51
N CYS A 109 19.60 -19.39 15.10
CA CYS A 109 18.35 -18.65 14.88
C CYS A 109 18.33 -18.01 13.51
N ASP A 110 17.12 -17.84 12.97
CA ASP A 110 16.87 -16.94 11.86
C ASP A 110 16.39 -15.60 12.42
N PHE A 111 16.70 -14.51 11.72
CA PHE A 111 16.22 -13.18 12.06
C PHE A 111 15.51 -12.57 10.85
N VAL A 112 14.37 -11.98 11.10
CA VAL A 112 13.68 -11.13 10.13
C VAL A 112 13.46 -9.77 10.72
N ALA A 113 13.57 -8.73 9.87
CA ALA A 113 13.34 -7.35 10.27
C ALA A 113 12.55 -6.63 9.17
N TYR A 114 11.80 -5.61 9.58
CA TYR A 114 11.04 -4.78 8.67
C TYR A 114 11.09 -3.30 9.08
N TYR A 115 10.91 -2.43 8.12
CA TYR A 115 10.75 -0.99 8.25
C TYR A 115 9.51 -0.54 7.44
N PRO A 116 8.75 0.46 7.87
CA PRO A 116 8.84 1.17 9.15
C PRO A 116 8.23 0.38 10.31
N TYR A 117 8.82 0.50 11.48
CA TYR A 117 8.29 -0.12 12.70
C TYR A 117 6.87 0.36 13.01
N SER A 118 6.03 -0.55 13.49
CA SER A 118 4.74 -0.25 14.10
C SER A 118 4.55 -1.09 15.36
N SER A 119 4.11 -0.47 16.44
CA SER A 119 3.86 -1.18 17.72
C SER A 119 2.71 -2.19 17.63
N GLY A 120 1.89 -2.12 16.59
CA GLY A 120 0.68 -2.90 16.43
C GLY A 120 -0.57 -2.25 17.04
N GLU A 121 -0.44 -1.21 17.86
CA GLU A 121 -1.58 -0.50 18.48
C GLU A 121 -2.49 0.15 17.43
N GLU A 122 -1.93 0.61 16.33
CA GLU A 122 -2.66 1.18 15.19
C GLU A 122 -3.29 0.10 14.28
N GLY A 123 -3.11 -1.18 14.59
CA GLY A 123 -3.61 -2.30 13.79
C GLY A 123 -2.87 -2.53 12.47
N LYS A 124 -1.75 -1.84 12.25
CA LYS A 124 -0.91 -1.97 11.05
C LYS A 124 -0.11 -3.27 11.06
N VAL A 125 0.31 -3.72 12.23
CA VAL A 125 1.03 -4.99 12.42
C VAL A 125 0.28 -5.89 13.39
N ASP A 126 0.06 -7.14 13.00
CA ASP A 126 -0.24 -8.23 13.91
C ASP A 126 1.09 -8.91 14.30
N ALA A 127 1.62 -8.53 15.46
CA ALA A 127 2.93 -9.00 15.90
C ALA A 127 2.98 -10.53 16.10
N GLY A 128 1.90 -11.12 16.61
CA GLY A 128 1.83 -12.56 16.87
C GLY A 128 1.73 -13.39 15.59
N ALA A 129 1.01 -12.94 14.61
CA ALA A 129 0.91 -13.57 13.29
C ALA A 129 2.06 -13.18 12.36
N GLY A 130 2.83 -12.14 12.67
CA GLY A 130 3.87 -11.60 11.80
C GLY A 130 3.32 -11.01 10.50
N VAL A 131 2.17 -10.34 10.55
CA VAL A 131 1.51 -9.78 9.36
C VAL A 131 1.52 -8.26 9.40
N TYR A 132 2.03 -7.65 8.34
CA TYR A 132 1.99 -6.21 8.11
C TYR A 132 0.90 -5.86 7.10
N LYS A 133 -0.01 -4.97 7.47
CA LYS A 133 -1.09 -4.47 6.59
C LYS A 133 -0.62 -3.24 5.84
N ILE A 134 -0.79 -3.25 4.53
CA ILE A 134 -0.45 -2.16 3.63
C ILE A 134 -1.75 -1.48 3.17
N ASP A 135 -1.80 -0.16 3.27
CA ASP A 135 -2.81 0.70 2.63
C ASP A 135 -2.08 1.91 2.02
N LEU A 136 -2.18 2.05 0.71
CA LEU A 136 -1.48 3.06 -0.08
C LEU A 136 -2.41 4.17 -0.59
N ALA A 137 -3.67 4.21 -0.19
CA ALA A 137 -4.67 5.11 -0.78
C ALA A 137 -4.32 6.60 -0.59
N ASP A 138 -3.77 6.99 0.56
CA ASP A 138 -3.39 8.38 0.83
C ASP A 138 -1.93 8.49 1.27
N GLN A 139 -1.10 9.03 0.39
CA GLN A 139 0.32 9.29 0.64
C GLN A 139 0.64 10.79 0.63
N SER A 140 -0.37 11.65 0.69
CA SER A 140 -0.21 13.11 0.62
C SER A 140 0.73 13.68 1.70
N ALA A 141 0.75 13.07 2.89
CA ALA A 141 1.63 13.48 3.99
C ALA A 141 3.11 13.06 3.81
N GLY A 142 3.41 12.12 2.92
CA GLY A 142 4.76 11.59 2.66
C GLY A 142 4.75 10.09 2.42
N ILE A 143 5.85 9.55 1.92
CA ILE A 143 5.97 8.12 1.58
C ILE A 143 6.67 7.28 2.64
N ALA A 144 7.42 7.87 3.58
CA ALA A 144 8.23 7.15 4.56
C ALA A 144 7.44 6.12 5.38
N GLY A 145 6.20 6.47 5.77
CA GLY A 145 5.31 5.56 6.51
C GLY A 145 4.67 4.45 5.66
N HIS A 146 4.88 4.45 4.34
CA HIS A 146 4.31 3.48 3.40
C HIS A 146 5.38 2.61 2.74
N ASP A 147 6.66 3.01 2.78
CA ASP A 147 7.75 2.31 2.12
C ASP A 147 8.20 1.10 2.94
N LEU A 148 7.53 -0.03 2.72
CA LEU A 148 7.86 -1.27 3.41
C LEU A 148 9.19 -1.83 2.90
N MET A 149 10.16 -1.96 3.81
CA MET A 149 11.39 -2.72 3.58
C MET A 149 11.44 -3.95 4.47
N TRP A 150 12.09 -5.00 4.00
CA TRP A 150 12.23 -6.27 4.70
C TRP A 150 13.62 -6.85 4.54
N ALA A 151 14.10 -7.50 5.59
CA ALA A 151 15.39 -8.18 5.64
C ALA A 151 15.27 -9.54 6.34
N LYS A 152 16.03 -10.52 5.86
CA LYS A 152 16.14 -11.84 6.49
C LYS A 152 17.59 -12.29 6.54
N VAL A 153 17.98 -12.89 7.68
CA VAL A 153 19.27 -13.55 7.86
C VAL A 153 19.02 -14.88 8.53
N GLU A 154 19.57 -15.93 7.96
CA GLU A 154 19.29 -17.31 8.37
C GLU A 154 20.46 -17.97 9.10
N ASN A 155 20.13 -18.92 9.96
CA ASN A 155 21.04 -19.87 10.59
C ASN A 155 22.22 -19.22 11.32
N LYS A 156 21.98 -18.14 12.07
CA LYS A 156 23.01 -17.44 12.84
C LYS A 156 23.35 -18.17 14.13
N ALA A 157 24.58 -18.62 14.25
CA ALA A 157 25.10 -19.24 15.46
C ALA A 157 25.40 -18.20 16.54
N SER A 158 25.28 -18.58 17.81
CA SER A 158 25.54 -17.69 18.94
C SER A 158 26.96 -17.11 18.95
N ASP A 159 27.97 -17.91 18.59
CA ASP A 159 29.36 -17.46 18.56
C ASP A 159 29.60 -16.38 17.47
N GLU A 160 28.91 -16.49 16.33
CA GLU A 160 28.92 -15.49 15.28
C GLU A 160 28.26 -14.18 15.74
N LEU A 161 27.07 -14.25 16.35
CA LEU A 161 26.37 -13.09 16.90
C LEU A 161 27.19 -12.39 17.98
N LEU A 162 27.91 -13.14 18.82
CA LEU A 162 28.75 -12.60 19.87
C LEU A 162 30.04 -11.95 19.38
N SER A 163 30.60 -12.45 18.26
CA SER A 163 31.87 -11.96 17.72
C SER A 163 31.73 -10.83 16.69
N SER A 164 30.69 -10.91 15.85
CA SER A 164 30.50 -10.04 14.69
C SER A 164 29.20 -9.23 14.73
N GLY A 165 28.31 -9.52 15.69
CA GLY A 165 26.98 -8.94 15.73
C GLY A 165 26.05 -9.47 14.66
N LEU A 166 24.86 -8.87 14.51
CA LEU A 166 23.91 -9.14 13.44
C LEU A 166 23.97 -8.02 12.41
N SER A 167 24.21 -8.38 11.15
CA SER A 167 24.11 -7.47 10.02
C SER A 167 22.97 -7.92 9.11
N MET A 168 22.11 -6.98 8.70
CA MET A 168 20.94 -7.23 7.87
C MET A 168 20.90 -6.27 6.67
N THR A 169 20.52 -6.78 5.50
CA THR A 169 20.32 -5.97 4.30
C THR A 169 18.84 -5.86 4.02
N PHE A 170 18.34 -4.62 3.99
CA PHE A 170 16.95 -4.34 3.74
C PHE A 170 16.65 -4.17 2.25
N HIS A 171 15.53 -4.70 1.81
CA HIS A 171 15.04 -4.61 0.43
C HIS A 171 13.64 -4.04 0.40
N HIS A 172 13.38 -3.06 -0.48
CA HIS A 172 12.04 -2.51 -0.70
C HIS A 172 11.09 -3.57 -1.23
N GLN A 173 9.91 -3.65 -0.66
CA GLN A 173 8.87 -4.61 -1.03
C GLN A 173 7.83 -4.01 -1.99
N LEU A 174 7.91 -2.71 -2.22
CA LEU A 174 7.02 -1.93 -3.08
C LEU A 174 7.81 -1.33 -4.25
N ALA A 175 7.11 -0.71 -5.21
CA ALA A 175 7.70 0.06 -6.30
C ALA A 175 7.62 1.55 -5.99
N LEU A 176 8.59 2.33 -6.42
CA LEU A 176 8.57 3.79 -6.32
C LEU A 176 8.09 4.39 -7.64
N LEU A 177 7.14 5.31 -7.58
CA LEU A 177 6.59 6.02 -8.73
C LEU A 177 6.79 7.52 -8.60
N TYR A 178 7.41 8.12 -9.60
CA TYR A 178 7.42 9.57 -9.80
C TYR A 178 6.49 9.95 -10.94
N VAL A 179 5.75 11.03 -10.73
CA VAL A 179 4.98 11.71 -11.77
C VAL A 179 5.48 13.14 -11.87
N ASN A 180 6.11 13.47 -12.97
CA ASN A 180 6.63 14.80 -13.27
C ASN A 180 5.81 15.47 -14.35
N ILE A 181 5.49 16.76 -14.16
CA ILE A 181 4.74 17.55 -15.12
C ILE A 181 5.70 18.46 -15.89
N GLY A 182 5.75 18.25 -17.20
CA GLY A 182 6.70 18.92 -18.09
C GLY A 182 6.39 20.39 -18.41
N ASN A 183 5.18 20.89 -18.12
CA ASN A 183 4.73 22.24 -18.43
C ASN A 183 5.38 23.29 -17.52
N GLU A 184 5.99 24.36 -18.07
CA GLU A 184 6.79 25.32 -17.30
C GLU A 184 5.96 26.17 -16.32
N ASP A 185 4.84 26.71 -16.76
CA ASP A 185 4.03 27.70 -16.00
C ASP A 185 2.78 27.10 -15.34
N VAL A 186 2.80 25.77 -15.10
CA VAL A 186 1.66 25.07 -14.49
C VAL A 186 1.97 24.77 -13.03
N LYS A 187 1.05 25.15 -12.15
CA LYS A 187 1.01 24.73 -10.76
C LYS A 187 0.01 23.59 -10.64
N VAL A 188 0.51 22.43 -10.23
CA VAL A 188 -0.32 21.25 -9.97
C VAL A 188 -0.71 21.22 -8.50
N GLU A 189 -1.99 21.09 -8.23
CA GLU A 189 -2.55 21.00 -6.88
C GLU A 189 -2.44 19.56 -6.35
N ASN A 190 -2.83 18.58 -7.18
CA ASN A 190 -2.95 17.19 -6.76
C ASN A 190 -2.69 16.21 -7.92
N VAL A 191 -2.16 15.03 -7.60
CA VAL A 191 -1.98 13.92 -8.54
C VAL A 191 -2.47 12.63 -7.90
N LYS A 192 -3.32 11.90 -8.61
CA LYS A 192 -3.84 10.60 -8.19
C LYS A 192 -3.54 9.53 -9.24
N VAL A 193 -3.16 8.35 -8.78
CA VAL A 193 -3.03 7.14 -9.60
C VAL A 193 -4.26 6.27 -9.38
N ASN A 194 -4.88 5.80 -10.45
CA ASN A 194 -6.13 5.04 -10.40
C ASN A 194 -6.00 3.72 -11.16
N GLY A 195 -6.91 2.78 -10.86
CA GLY A 195 -7.03 1.48 -11.52
C GLY A 195 -6.11 0.39 -10.97
N LEU A 196 -5.41 0.65 -9.87
CA LEU A 196 -4.54 -0.32 -9.21
C LEU A 196 -5.04 -0.66 -7.81
N ASN A 197 -4.74 -1.88 -7.35
CA ASN A 197 -5.01 -2.27 -5.97
C ASN A 197 -4.15 -1.46 -5.00
N THR A 198 -4.71 -1.12 -3.84
CA THR A 198 -4.06 -0.23 -2.86
C THR A 198 -3.80 -0.92 -1.53
N THR A 199 -4.42 -2.05 -1.27
CA THR A 199 -4.27 -2.79 -0.02
C THR A 199 -3.61 -4.14 -0.23
N ALA A 200 -2.82 -4.56 0.76
CA ALA A 200 -2.13 -5.84 0.77
C ALA A 200 -1.77 -6.26 2.20
N HIS A 201 -1.42 -7.54 2.34
CA HIS A 201 -0.85 -8.11 3.54
C HIS A 201 0.54 -8.66 3.23
N PHE A 202 1.51 -8.33 4.07
CA PHE A 202 2.86 -8.86 3.95
C PHE A 202 3.17 -9.79 5.13
N ASP A 203 3.46 -11.06 4.84
CA ASP A 203 3.92 -12.04 5.84
C ASP A 203 5.38 -11.75 6.18
N LEU A 204 5.61 -11.08 7.32
CA LEU A 204 6.94 -10.68 7.77
C LEU A 204 7.85 -11.90 8.04
N LEU A 205 7.29 -13.04 8.45
CA LEU A 205 8.06 -14.22 8.81
C LEU A 205 8.57 -14.96 7.57
N LYS A 206 7.86 -14.85 6.43
CA LYS A 206 8.20 -15.50 5.17
C LYS A 206 8.75 -14.54 4.11
N GLY A 207 8.41 -13.26 4.18
CA GLY A 207 8.73 -12.28 3.13
C GLY A 207 7.79 -12.39 1.92
N GLU A 208 6.51 -12.70 2.13
CA GLU A 208 5.54 -12.92 1.08
C GLU A 208 4.46 -11.82 1.07
N LEU A 209 4.22 -11.24 -0.11
CA LEU A 209 3.19 -10.22 -0.33
C LEU A 209 1.92 -10.84 -0.91
N SER A 210 0.78 -10.58 -0.28
CA SER A 210 -0.55 -10.95 -0.75
C SER A 210 -1.36 -9.69 -1.01
N VAL A 211 -1.67 -9.42 -2.27
CA VAL A 211 -2.40 -8.22 -2.71
C VAL A 211 -3.90 -8.50 -2.65
N ASP A 212 -4.66 -7.56 -2.06
CA ASP A 212 -6.12 -7.62 -2.04
C ASP A 212 -6.70 -7.10 -3.36
N ASP A 213 -7.83 -7.65 -3.79
CA ASP A 213 -8.55 -7.14 -4.95
C ASP A 213 -9.44 -5.95 -4.54
N ALA A 214 -8.80 -4.80 -4.32
CA ALA A 214 -9.44 -3.58 -3.85
C ALA A 214 -8.82 -2.34 -4.52
N PRO A 215 -9.14 -2.08 -5.80
CA PRO A 215 -8.62 -0.92 -6.52
C PRO A 215 -9.23 0.38 -5.97
N LYS A 216 -8.35 1.33 -5.60
CA LYS A 216 -8.73 2.69 -5.19
C LYS A 216 -7.77 3.71 -5.80
N ALA A 217 -8.13 4.98 -5.75
CA ALA A 217 -7.22 6.06 -6.09
C ALA A 217 -6.09 6.16 -5.05
N VAL A 218 -4.85 6.29 -5.53
CA VAL A 218 -3.68 6.58 -4.69
C VAL A 218 -3.37 8.07 -4.83
N THR A 219 -3.49 8.84 -3.75
CA THR A 219 -3.06 10.25 -3.72
C THR A 219 -1.55 10.30 -3.49
N LEU A 220 -0.81 10.89 -4.43
CA LEU A 220 0.63 11.00 -4.36
C LEU A 220 1.09 12.14 -3.44
N HIS A 221 2.27 11.99 -2.86
CA HIS A 221 2.94 13.06 -2.12
C HIS A 221 3.52 14.11 -3.08
N LYS A 222 3.25 15.39 -2.78
CA LYS A 222 3.73 16.52 -3.56
C LYS A 222 5.14 16.92 -3.13
N LEU A 223 6.12 16.75 -4.01
CA LEU A 223 7.50 17.21 -3.81
C LEU A 223 7.69 18.67 -4.21
N SER A 224 7.03 19.06 -5.30
CA SER A 224 7.05 20.43 -5.83
C SER A 224 5.77 20.70 -6.62
N ASP A 225 5.65 21.92 -7.18
CA ASP A 225 4.49 22.24 -8.03
C ASP A 225 4.40 21.39 -9.31
N LYS A 226 5.43 20.60 -9.62
CA LYS A 226 5.53 19.77 -10.84
C LYS A 226 5.96 18.34 -10.61
N SER A 227 6.31 17.95 -9.39
CA SER A 227 6.81 16.61 -9.10
C SER A 227 6.07 15.98 -7.94
N PHE A 228 5.63 14.76 -8.14
CA PHE A 228 4.86 13.97 -7.17
C PHE A 228 5.48 12.58 -7.06
N VAL A 229 5.39 11.98 -5.89
CA VAL A 229 5.96 10.66 -5.60
C VAL A 229 4.98 9.82 -4.79
N GLY A 230 5.02 8.52 -5.00
CA GLY A 230 4.30 7.54 -4.19
C GLY A 230 4.87 6.15 -4.33
N VAL A 231 4.55 5.28 -3.39
CA VAL A 231 4.85 3.86 -3.49
C VAL A 231 3.64 3.09 -3.99
N MET A 232 3.89 2.06 -4.80
CA MET A 232 2.87 1.25 -5.47
C MET A 232 3.08 -0.22 -5.15
N LEU A 233 1.99 -0.99 -5.05
CA LEU A 233 2.09 -2.45 -4.98
C LEU A 233 2.71 -2.99 -6.29
N PRO A 234 3.55 -4.03 -6.21
CA PRO A 234 3.99 -4.74 -7.40
C PRO A 234 2.80 -5.27 -8.21
N VAL A 235 2.83 -5.06 -9.50
CA VAL A 235 1.74 -5.47 -10.42
C VAL A 235 2.30 -5.88 -11.76
N ALA A 236 1.80 -6.98 -12.30
CA ALA A 236 2.31 -7.57 -13.55
C ALA A 236 1.88 -6.82 -14.83
N ASN A 237 0.83 -6.00 -14.76
CA ASN A 237 0.35 -5.23 -15.90
C ASN A 237 -0.33 -3.93 -15.46
N ILE A 238 0.14 -2.80 -15.97
CA ILE A 238 -0.45 -1.48 -15.77
C ILE A 238 -1.01 -0.87 -17.07
N ALA A 239 -0.67 -1.45 -18.22
CA ALA A 239 -1.09 -0.93 -19.52
C ALA A 239 -2.61 -1.05 -19.69
N LYS A 240 -3.27 0.04 -20.07
CA LYS A 240 -4.73 0.21 -20.17
C LYS A 240 -5.50 0.01 -18.85
N VAL A 241 -4.82 -0.21 -17.74
CA VAL A 241 -5.42 -0.36 -16.40
C VAL A 241 -5.16 0.89 -15.58
N MET A 242 -3.89 1.30 -15.49
CA MET A 242 -3.48 2.47 -14.72
C MET A 242 -3.78 3.76 -15.47
N SER A 243 -4.32 4.73 -14.75
CA SER A 243 -4.40 6.12 -15.21
C SER A 243 -3.91 7.09 -14.13
N VAL A 244 -3.50 8.29 -14.57
CA VAL A 244 -3.08 9.37 -13.69
C VAL A 244 -4.03 10.54 -13.88
N THR A 245 -4.67 10.97 -12.80
CA THR A 245 -5.49 12.18 -12.74
C THR A 245 -4.66 13.31 -12.15
N ILE A 246 -4.62 14.45 -12.82
CA ILE A 246 -3.83 15.61 -12.45
C ILE A 246 -4.76 16.82 -12.32
N GLU A 247 -4.77 17.44 -11.16
CA GLU A 247 -5.54 18.66 -10.87
C GLU A 247 -4.60 19.87 -10.97
N ALA A 248 -4.87 20.78 -11.90
CA ALA A 248 -4.02 21.94 -12.16
C ALA A 248 -4.83 23.15 -12.65
N GLY A 249 -4.71 24.29 -11.95
CA GLY A 249 -5.41 25.54 -12.31
C GLY A 249 -6.92 25.40 -12.33
N GLY A 250 -7.50 24.61 -11.42
CA GLY A 250 -8.93 24.34 -11.34
C GLY A 250 -9.46 23.41 -12.45
N LYS A 251 -8.58 22.78 -13.21
CA LYS A 251 -8.89 21.85 -14.29
C LYS A 251 -8.39 20.46 -13.94
N ILE A 252 -9.01 19.45 -14.56
CA ILE A 252 -8.62 18.03 -14.41
C ILE A 252 -8.06 17.55 -15.73
N PHE A 253 -6.89 16.91 -15.67
CA PHE A 253 -6.21 16.25 -16.77
C PHE A 253 -6.09 14.77 -16.49
N GLN A 254 -6.21 13.96 -17.52
CA GLN A 254 -6.08 12.52 -17.40
C GLN A 254 -5.05 11.98 -18.38
N TYR A 255 -4.14 11.17 -17.87
CA TYR A 255 -3.22 10.35 -18.64
C TYR A 255 -3.58 8.88 -18.43
N MET A 256 -3.82 8.13 -19.51
CA MET A 256 -4.01 6.70 -19.49
C MET A 256 -2.74 6.02 -19.97
N VAL A 257 -2.23 5.06 -19.22
CA VAL A 257 -1.07 4.28 -19.64
C VAL A 257 -1.41 3.49 -20.90
N PRO A 258 -0.77 3.79 -22.05
CA PRO A 258 -1.13 3.14 -23.31
C PRO A 258 -0.65 1.69 -23.36
N ALA A 259 -1.25 0.88 -24.22
CA ALA A 259 -0.81 -0.50 -24.47
C ALA A 259 0.64 -0.62 -24.96
N THR A 260 1.15 0.46 -25.55
CA THR A 260 2.52 0.56 -26.09
C THR A 260 3.51 1.16 -25.10
N SER A 261 3.10 1.40 -23.84
CA SER A 261 3.97 1.92 -22.80
C SER A 261 5.17 1.00 -22.58
N LYS A 262 6.33 1.59 -22.39
CA LYS A 262 7.56 0.87 -21.98
C LYS A 262 7.42 0.37 -20.57
N ILE A 263 6.78 1.17 -19.69
CA ILE A 263 6.42 0.74 -18.34
C ILE A 263 5.14 -0.09 -18.46
N SER A 264 5.29 -1.40 -18.40
CA SER A 264 4.15 -2.33 -18.47
C SER A 264 3.78 -2.96 -17.13
N LYS A 265 4.66 -2.85 -16.13
CA LYS A 265 4.53 -3.46 -14.79
C LYS A 265 5.21 -2.61 -13.73
N PHE A 266 4.90 -2.91 -12.45
CA PHE A 266 5.69 -2.45 -11.32
C PHE A 266 6.30 -3.65 -10.58
N GLU A 267 7.58 -3.57 -10.26
CA GLU A 267 8.33 -4.58 -9.52
C GLU A 267 8.86 -3.99 -8.21
N ALA A 268 8.89 -4.80 -7.16
CA ALA A 268 9.44 -4.40 -5.86
C ALA A 268 10.90 -3.95 -5.98
N GLY A 269 11.24 -2.84 -5.33
CA GLY A 269 12.58 -2.27 -5.32
C GLY A 269 12.97 -1.49 -6.59
N TYR A 270 12.04 -1.26 -7.52
CA TYR A 270 12.31 -0.49 -8.74
C TYR A 270 11.63 0.88 -8.72
N GLU A 271 12.28 1.85 -9.34
CA GLU A 271 11.77 3.21 -9.57
C GLU A 271 11.20 3.33 -10.99
N TYR A 272 10.06 4.01 -11.09
CA TYR A 272 9.40 4.30 -12.36
C TYR A 272 9.09 5.78 -12.46
N ILE A 273 9.34 6.38 -13.61
CA ILE A 273 9.18 7.83 -13.83
C ILE A 273 8.25 8.07 -15.01
N PHE A 274 7.11 8.72 -14.74
CA PHE A 274 6.23 9.24 -15.77
C PHE A 274 6.45 10.74 -15.92
N ASN A 275 6.86 11.17 -17.12
CA ASN A 275 6.96 12.58 -17.48
C ASN A 275 5.75 12.94 -18.35
N ILE A 276 4.83 13.71 -17.80
CA ILE A 276 3.53 13.97 -18.40
C ILE A 276 3.44 15.46 -18.79
N ASN A 277 2.99 15.75 -20.03
CA ASN A 277 2.69 17.09 -20.46
C ASN A 277 1.16 17.29 -20.48
N LEU A 278 0.71 18.40 -19.90
CA LEU A 278 -0.71 18.77 -19.92
C LEU A 278 -1.06 19.43 -21.25
N LYS A 279 -2.14 18.97 -21.87
CA LYS A 279 -2.70 19.51 -23.08
C LYS A 279 -4.12 20.00 -22.83
N ASN A 280 -4.50 21.09 -23.50
CA ASN A 280 -5.89 21.54 -23.49
C ASN A 280 -6.78 20.55 -24.28
N SER A 281 -8.08 20.77 -24.26
CA SER A 281 -9.06 19.95 -24.99
C SER A 281 -8.88 19.97 -26.52
N SER A 282 -8.17 20.95 -27.07
CA SER A 282 -7.79 21.03 -28.48
C SER A 282 -6.52 20.26 -28.83
N GLY A 283 -5.81 19.71 -27.81
CA GLY A 283 -4.56 18.96 -27.97
C GLY A 283 -3.29 19.82 -27.98
N ASP A 284 -3.39 21.12 -27.73
CA ASP A 284 -2.23 22.01 -27.66
C ASP A 284 -1.55 21.93 -26.31
N LEU A 285 -0.20 21.94 -26.30
CA LEU A 285 0.60 21.96 -25.07
C LEU A 285 0.34 23.24 -24.26
N ILE A 286 0.15 23.08 -22.97
CA ILE A 286 0.14 24.19 -22.02
C ILE A 286 1.60 24.40 -21.57
N SER A 287 2.44 24.91 -22.45
CA SER A 287 3.92 25.11 -22.40
C SER A 287 4.79 24.08 -21.63
N GLY A 288 5.97 23.67 -22.05
CA GLY A 288 6.63 22.46 -21.59
C GLY A 288 8.16 22.48 -21.38
N GLY A 289 8.72 21.53 -20.60
CA GLY A 289 10.15 21.29 -20.34
C GLY A 289 10.45 19.93 -19.67
N ASN A 290 11.71 19.42 -19.73
CA ASN A 290 12.16 18.07 -19.31
C ASN A 290 13.04 18.07 -18.05
N GLY A 291 13.00 17.00 -17.24
CA GLY A 291 13.90 16.78 -16.09
C GLY A 291 14.02 15.31 -15.61
N SER A 292 15.16 14.95 -14.96
CA SER A 292 15.48 13.59 -14.47
C SER A 292 16.12 13.59 -13.07
N THR A 293 16.00 12.47 -12.29
CA THR A 293 16.71 12.22 -11.01
C THR A 293 16.91 10.71 -10.73
N GLU A 294 17.91 10.34 -9.89
CA GLU A 294 18.37 8.96 -9.64
C GLU A 294 18.31 8.54 -8.16
N GLY A 295 18.30 7.21 -7.88
CA GLY A 295 18.50 6.66 -6.52
C GLY A 295 18.00 5.24 -6.22
N TRP A 296 16.92 4.77 -6.77
CA TRP A 296 16.46 3.37 -6.70
C TRP A 296 17.06 2.57 -7.87
N LYS A 297 16.83 1.24 -7.91
CA LYS A 297 17.18 0.51 -9.15
C LYS A 297 16.45 1.20 -10.28
N PRO A 298 17.16 1.71 -11.31
CA PRO A 298 16.49 2.39 -12.39
C PRO A 298 15.54 1.42 -13.09
N GLY A 299 14.25 1.74 -13.05
CA GLY A 299 13.23 1.10 -13.84
C GLY A 299 13.09 1.81 -15.18
N GLU A 300 11.89 1.77 -15.74
CA GLU A 300 11.58 2.40 -17.01
C GLU A 300 11.14 3.86 -16.82
N ASN A 301 11.46 4.68 -17.83
CA ASN A 301 11.04 6.07 -17.92
C ASN A 301 10.07 6.23 -19.10
N GLU A 302 8.89 6.78 -18.85
CA GLU A 302 7.83 6.97 -19.85
C GLU A 302 7.49 8.44 -19.97
N GLY A 303 7.21 8.89 -21.19
CA GLY A 303 6.69 10.22 -21.47
C GLY A 303 5.32 10.14 -22.13
N GLY A 304 4.43 11.05 -21.80
CA GLY A 304 3.09 11.07 -22.39
C GLY A 304 2.37 12.40 -22.18
N ASP A 305 1.18 12.50 -22.73
CA ASP A 305 0.34 13.67 -22.67
C ASP A 305 -0.93 13.37 -21.86
N ALA A 306 -1.19 14.16 -20.84
CA ALA A 306 -2.47 14.21 -20.15
C ALA A 306 -3.38 15.24 -20.84
N THR A 307 -4.59 14.84 -21.18
CA THR A 307 -5.55 15.74 -21.81
C THR A 307 -6.53 16.28 -20.77
N GLU A 308 -6.89 17.58 -20.90
CA GLU A 308 -7.94 18.18 -20.11
C GLU A 308 -9.24 17.38 -20.31
N THR A 309 -9.76 16.86 -19.23
CA THR A 309 -11.07 16.21 -19.16
C THR A 309 -12.07 17.23 -18.62
N ASN A 310 -13.32 17.06 -18.89
CA ASN A 310 -14.43 17.97 -18.65
C ASN A 310 -14.16 19.07 -17.58
N PRO A 311 -14.09 20.35 -17.95
CA PRO A 311 -13.81 21.47 -17.05
C PRO A 311 -14.93 21.78 -16.03
N GLU A 312 -16.06 21.08 -16.08
CA GLU A 312 -17.26 21.39 -15.30
C GLU A 312 -17.47 20.49 -14.06
N ILE A 313 -16.45 19.78 -13.60
CA ILE A 313 -16.57 19.03 -12.34
C ILE A 313 -16.46 20.02 -11.18
N PRO A 314 -17.53 20.20 -10.37
CA PRO A 314 -17.48 21.09 -9.22
C PRO A 314 -16.49 20.59 -8.17
N SER A 315 -15.93 21.53 -7.40
CA SER A 315 -15.07 21.18 -6.27
C SER A 315 -15.77 20.25 -5.27
N GLY A 316 -15.02 19.30 -4.71
CA GLY A 316 -15.55 18.37 -3.71
C GLY A 316 -16.02 17.01 -4.27
N TYR A 317 -15.90 16.80 -5.60
CA TYR A 317 -16.09 15.47 -6.18
C TYR A 317 -14.77 14.71 -6.22
N GLU A 318 -14.80 13.47 -5.78
CA GLU A 318 -13.74 12.49 -6.06
C GLU A 318 -13.91 12.03 -7.51
N THR A 319 -12.82 12.06 -8.28
CA THR A 319 -12.85 11.73 -9.71
C THR A 319 -12.26 10.34 -9.92
N ILE A 320 -13.05 9.44 -10.51
CA ILE A 320 -12.65 8.07 -10.80
C ILE A 320 -12.72 7.85 -12.32
N PRO A 321 -11.59 7.65 -13.00
CA PRO A 321 -11.59 7.29 -14.42
C PRO A 321 -12.05 5.85 -14.62
N VAL A 322 -12.93 5.64 -15.61
CA VAL A 322 -13.44 4.33 -15.99
C VAL A 322 -12.79 3.88 -17.27
N ASN A 323 -12.14 2.72 -17.22
CA ASN A 323 -11.52 2.09 -18.37
C ASN A 323 -12.51 1.16 -19.10
N GLY A 324 -12.32 0.94 -20.41
CA GLY A 324 -13.24 0.14 -21.22
C GLY A 324 -13.39 -1.32 -20.78
N ASP A 325 -12.43 -1.84 -20.03
CA ASP A 325 -12.41 -3.21 -19.51
C ASP A 325 -12.78 -3.29 -18.02
N THR A 326 -13.09 -2.16 -17.36
CA THR A 326 -13.44 -2.11 -15.93
C THR A 326 -14.89 -2.55 -15.74
N GLU A 327 -15.13 -3.49 -14.84
CA GLU A 327 -16.48 -3.82 -14.41
C GLU A 327 -17.06 -2.67 -13.57
N LEU A 328 -18.21 -2.11 -13.98
CA LEU A 328 -18.87 -1.04 -13.21
C LEU A 328 -19.28 -1.44 -11.79
N THR A 329 -19.42 -2.74 -11.53
CA THR A 329 -19.80 -3.27 -10.23
C THR A 329 -18.75 -2.99 -9.15
N THR A 330 -17.47 -2.87 -9.54
CA THR A 330 -16.36 -2.66 -8.60
C THR A 330 -15.85 -1.23 -8.58
N VAL A 331 -16.17 -0.41 -9.59
CA VAL A 331 -15.64 0.95 -9.72
C VAL A 331 -16.05 1.88 -8.57
N LEU A 332 -17.17 1.60 -7.92
CA LEU A 332 -17.68 2.33 -6.77
C LEU A 332 -17.47 1.62 -5.43
N ASP A 333 -16.73 0.50 -5.40
CA ASP A 333 -16.48 -0.23 -4.17
C ASP A 333 -15.69 0.62 -3.17
N GLY A 334 -16.29 0.83 -1.99
CA GLY A 334 -15.75 1.69 -0.95
C GLY A 334 -15.84 3.19 -1.22
N ALA A 335 -16.45 3.62 -2.33
CA ALA A 335 -16.70 5.03 -2.63
C ALA A 335 -17.70 5.66 -1.67
N SER A 336 -17.51 6.93 -1.33
CA SER A 336 -18.41 7.70 -0.46
C SER A 336 -18.44 9.18 -0.84
N GLY A 337 -19.51 9.90 -0.44
CA GLY A 337 -19.64 11.33 -0.72
C GLY A 337 -19.98 11.63 -2.17
N LYS A 338 -19.27 12.56 -2.79
CA LYS A 338 -19.52 13.03 -4.16
C LYS A 338 -18.52 12.41 -5.12
N ILE A 339 -18.99 11.65 -6.09
CA ILE A 339 -18.16 10.90 -7.03
C ILE A 339 -18.42 11.36 -8.46
N ALA A 340 -17.35 11.52 -9.24
CA ALA A 340 -17.41 11.75 -10.68
C ALA A 340 -16.72 10.59 -11.43
N LEU A 341 -17.47 9.81 -12.18
CA LEU A 341 -16.92 8.77 -13.07
C LEU A 341 -16.62 9.37 -14.44
N LEU A 342 -15.35 9.30 -14.87
CA LEU A 342 -14.89 9.82 -16.14
C LEU A 342 -14.74 8.69 -17.18
N PHE A 343 -15.38 8.86 -18.33
CA PHE A 343 -15.36 7.92 -19.43
C PHE A 343 -14.62 8.53 -20.62
N ALA A 344 -13.55 7.91 -21.08
CA ALA A 344 -12.77 8.37 -22.21
C ALA A 344 -13.49 8.06 -23.54
N SER A 345 -13.52 9.02 -24.48
CA SER A 345 -14.02 8.80 -25.83
C SER A 345 -13.15 7.82 -26.62
N GLY A 346 -13.73 7.17 -27.62
CA GLY A 346 -13.05 6.16 -28.44
C GLY A 346 -13.02 4.76 -27.84
N ASN A 347 -13.49 4.57 -26.61
CA ASN A 347 -13.70 3.27 -25.99
C ASN A 347 -15.18 2.85 -26.07
N SER A 348 -15.42 1.56 -26.13
CA SER A 348 -16.76 0.98 -26.01
C SER A 348 -16.94 0.48 -24.58
N TYR A 349 -17.97 0.98 -23.92
CA TYR A 349 -18.30 0.59 -22.55
C TYR A 349 -19.53 -0.31 -22.57
N ASN A 350 -19.32 -1.60 -22.37
CA ASN A 350 -20.35 -2.64 -22.46
C ASN A 350 -20.43 -3.36 -21.11
N PHE A 351 -21.35 -2.92 -20.27
CA PHE A 351 -21.52 -3.48 -18.94
C PHE A 351 -22.67 -4.47 -18.92
N SER A 352 -22.36 -5.75 -18.71
CA SER A 352 -23.34 -6.83 -18.65
C SER A 352 -24.16 -6.84 -17.35
N THR A 353 -23.77 -6.01 -16.37
CA THR A 353 -24.32 -5.93 -15.01
C THR A 353 -24.96 -4.57 -14.72
N ASN A 354 -25.69 -4.48 -13.61
CA ASN A 354 -26.20 -3.20 -13.11
C ASN A 354 -25.10 -2.39 -12.43
N LEU A 355 -25.13 -1.08 -12.59
CA LEU A 355 -24.36 -0.19 -11.73
C LEU A 355 -25.11 -0.03 -10.38
N VAL A 356 -24.58 -0.63 -9.33
CA VAL A 356 -25.11 -0.47 -7.97
C VAL A 356 -24.36 0.66 -7.27
N ILE A 357 -25.10 1.71 -6.88
CA ILE A 357 -24.50 2.86 -6.20
C ILE A 357 -24.52 2.59 -4.68
N PRO A 358 -23.35 2.57 -4.01
CA PRO A 358 -23.28 2.41 -2.56
C PRO A 358 -24.07 3.50 -1.83
N SER A 359 -24.70 3.17 -0.71
CA SER A 359 -25.47 4.13 0.10
C SER A 359 -24.63 5.28 0.68
N ALA A 360 -23.33 5.11 0.76
CA ALA A 360 -22.38 6.15 1.18
C ALA A 360 -22.11 7.20 0.10
N VAL A 361 -22.43 6.93 -1.18
CA VAL A 361 -22.33 7.90 -2.28
C VAL A 361 -23.56 8.79 -2.29
N THR A 362 -23.38 10.09 -2.10
CA THR A 362 -24.46 11.08 -2.00
C THR A 362 -24.76 11.77 -3.32
N GLU A 363 -23.72 12.02 -4.14
CA GLU A 363 -23.86 12.59 -5.47
C GLU A 363 -22.99 11.79 -6.45
N LEU A 364 -23.52 11.50 -7.64
CA LEU A 364 -22.79 10.80 -8.70
C LEU A 364 -22.88 11.59 -10.00
N MET A 365 -21.73 11.83 -10.64
CA MET A 365 -21.64 12.36 -11.99
C MET A 365 -21.07 11.28 -12.92
N LEU A 366 -21.70 11.05 -14.05
CA LEU A 366 -21.18 10.25 -15.15
C LEU A 366 -20.81 11.21 -16.29
N LEU A 367 -19.52 11.25 -16.64
CA LEU A 367 -18.98 12.29 -17.52
C LEU A 367 -18.21 11.66 -18.68
N GLY A 368 -18.55 12.00 -19.91
CA GLY A 368 -17.68 11.79 -21.07
C GLY A 368 -16.55 12.85 -21.10
N ASP A 369 -15.42 12.52 -21.73
CA ASP A 369 -14.22 13.38 -21.81
C ASP A 369 -14.38 14.64 -22.68
N GLY A 370 -15.55 14.95 -23.16
CA GLY A 370 -15.86 16.15 -23.94
C GLY A 370 -15.40 16.12 -25.41
N LYS A 371 -14.61 15.14 -25.83
CA LYS A 371 -14.09 15.06 -27.22
C LYS A 371 -15.10 14.52 -28.20
N GLN A 372 -15.78 13.44 -27.83
CA GLN A 372 -16.86 12.82 -28.57
C GLN A 372 -17.87 12.24 -27.59
N GLN A 373 -19.12 12.09 -28.03
CA GLN A 373 -20.14 11.47 -27.20
C GLN A 373 -19.73 10.02 -26.87
N VAL A 374 -19.61 9.73 -25.57
CA VAL A 374 -19.31 8.38 -25.09
C VAL A 374 -20.59 7.55 -25.03
N VAL A 375 -20.55 6.35 -25.57
CA VAL A 375 -21.68 5.41 -25.52
C VAL A 375 -21.47 4.39 -24.43
N LEU A 376 -22.35 4.39 -23.43
CA LEU A 376 -22.39 3.38 -22.36
C LEU A 376 -23.56 2.43 -22.63
N SER A 377 -23.28 1.15 -22.76
CA SER A 377 -24.30 0.10 -22.77
C SER A 377 -24.36 -0.53 -21.38
N MET A 378 -25.50 -0.46 -20.70
CA MET A 378 -25.68 -1.03 -19.35
C MET A 378 -27.12 -1.49 -19.12
N LYS A 379 -27.33 -2.40 -18.15
CA LYS A 379 -28.68 -2.87 -17.82
C LYS A 379 -29.47 -1.83 -17.07
N SER A 380 -28.99 -1.41 -15.92
CA SER A 380 -29.66 -0.37 -15.12
C SER A 380 -28.67 0.25 -14.11
N ILE A 381 -29.08 1.39 -13.59
CA ILE A 381 -28.46 2.05 -12.43
C ILE A 381 -29.38 1.81 -11.23
N ILE A 382 -28.88 1.15 -10.19
CA ILE A 382 -29.63 0.89 -8.95
C ILE A 382 -29.13 1.88 -7.89
N ASN A 383 -30.05 2.71 -7.43
CA ASN A 383 -29.78 3.72 -6.41
C ASN A 383 -30.20 3.21 -5.02
N THR A 384 -29.31 3.41 -4.03
CA THR A 384 -29.57 3.04 -2.62
C THR A 384 -29.57 4.23 -1.67
N GLY A 385 -29.31 5.47 -2.14
CA GLY A 385 -29.24 6.66 -1.27
C GLY A 385 -28.78 7.93 -1.96
N LEU A 386 -28.67 7.90 -3.28
CA LEU A 386 -28.14 9.00 -4.07
C LEU A 386 -29.09 10.22 -4.04
N GLN A 387 -28.55 11.37 -3.71
CA GLN A 387 -29.29 12.65 -3.70
C GLN A 387 -29.29 13.34 -5.07
N LYS A 388 -28.23 13.11 -5.87
CA LYS A 388 -28.08 13.74 -7.19
C LYS A 388 -27.35 12.80 -8.15
N LEU A 389 -27.91 12.63 -9.35
CA LEU A 389 -27.26 12.02 -10.51
C LEU A 389 -27.15 13.04 -11.63
N SER A 390 -25.93 13.23 -12.16
CA SER A 390 -25.66 14.10 -13.30
C SER A 390 -25.05 13.28 -14.45
N LEU A 391 -25.49 13.53 -15.66
CA LEU A 391 -24.99 12.90 -16.88
C LEU A 391 -24.52 14.00 -17.82
N ASN A 392 -23.30 13.91 -18.33
CA ASN A 392 -22.77 14.90 -19.25
C ASN A 392 -21.94 14.23 -20.35
N ASN A 393 -22.21 14.60 -21.60
CA ASN A 393 -21.55 14.11 -22.81
C ASN A 393 -21.55 12.58 -22.95
N LEU A 394 -22.64 11.93 -22.51
CA LEU A 394 -22.85 10.49 -22.55
C LEU A 394 -24.12 10.13 -23.31
N LYS A 395 -24.09 9.00 -24.00
CA LYS A 395 -25.26 8.29 -24.51
C LYS A 395 -25.36 6.96 -23.79
N ILE A 396 -26.39 6.79 -22.96
CA ILE A 396 -26.65 5.52 -22.31
C ILE A 396 -27.62 4.70 -23.17
N THR A 397 -27.24 3.47 -23.45
CA THR A 397 -28.08 2.48 -24.15
C THR A 397 -28.34 1.32 -23.21
N GLY A 398 -29.59 0.87 -23.14
CA GLY A 398 -30.03 -0.27 -22.33
C GLY A 398 -30.72 -1.34 -23.17
N GLU A 399 -31.06 -2.46 -22.54
CA GLU A 399 -31.90 -3.47 -23.13
C GLU A 399 -33.35 -2.91 -23.35
N SER A 400 -33.99 -3.28 -24.43
CA SER A 400 -35.37 -2.85 -24.67
C SER A 400 -36.30 -3.34 -23.55
N ASN A 401 -37.10 -2.41 -22.98
CA ASN A 401 -37.97 -2.62 -21.83
C ASN A 401 -37.30 -2.72 -20.46
N ALA A 402 -36.02 -2.33 -20.31
CA ALA A 402 -35.38 -2.23 -19.01
C ALA A 402 -35.61 -0.83 -18.37
N THR A 403 -35.77 -0.78 -17.03
CA THR A 403 -35.78 0.48 -16.28
C THR A 403 -34.35 0.94 -16.12
N LEU A 404 -33.97 2.05 -16.77
CA LEU A 404 -32.60 2.55 -16.72
C LEU A 404 -32.19 3.01 -15.31
N LEU A 405 -33.12 3.59 -14.57
CA LEU A 405 -32.90 4.07 -13.20
C LEU A 405 -33.97 3.49 -12.28
N SER A 406 -33.55 2.74 -11.27
CA SER A 406 -34.44 2.17 -10.26
C SER A 406 -33.99 2.57 -8.85
N ASN A 407 -34.97 2.91 -7.99
CA ASN A 407 -34.75 3.12 -6.57
C ASN A 407 -34.94 1.81 -5.81
N ALA A 408 -34.00 1.50 -4.93
CA ALA A 408 -34.14 0.37 -4.02
C ALA A 408 -35.09 0.67 -2.84
N ALA A 409 -35.45 1.96 -2.62
CA ALA A 409 -36.45 2.40 -1.65
C ALA A 409 -37.54 3.23 -2.35
N GLU A 410 -38.80 2.94 -2.04
CA GLU A 410 -39.94 3.71 -2.50
C GLU A 410 -39.98 5.03 -1.73
N ASP A 411 -39.27 6.07 -2.17
CA ASP A 411 -39.59 7.45 -1.79
C ASP A 411 -38.82 8.46 -2.64
N ASN A 412 -39.57 9.27 -3.38
CA ASN A 412 -39.32 10.59 -3.96
C ASN A 412 -37.87 11.02 -4.23
N LEU A 413 -37.38 10.71 -5.41
CA LEU A 413 -36.28 11.47 -6.03
C LEU A 413 -36.86 12.50 -7.01
N ASP A 414 -36.65 13.79 -6.71
CA ASP A 414 -36.72 14.83 -7.72
C ASP A 414 -35.53 14.64 -8.67
N ASN A 415 -35.77 13.92 -9.76
CA ASN A 415 -34.78 13.68 -10.81
C ASN A 415 -34.62 14.97 -11.62
N GLN A 416 -33.66 15.81 -11.25
CA GLN A 416 -33.22 16.88 -12.13
C GLN A 416 -32.19 16.32 -13.12
N PHE A 417 -32.63 15.97 -14.31
CA PHE A 417 -31.74 15.74 -15.45
C PHE A 417 -31.35 17.11 -16.02
N ALA A 418 -30.08 17.50 -15.84
CA ALA A 418 -29.50 18.59 -16.62
C ALA A 418 -29.01 18.01 -17.95
N SER A 419 -29.63 18.39 -19.05
CA SER A 419 -29.26 18.05 -20.44
C SER A 419 -28.14 18.95 -20.96
#